data_62366e6a5e9dcee6b9d14c26d37a5bed
#
_entry.id   62366e6a5e9dcee6b9d14c26d37a5bed
#
_cell.length_a   1.000
_cell.length_b   1.000
_cell.length_c   1.000
_cell.angle_alpha   90.00
_cell.angle_beta   90.00
_cell.angle_gamma   90.00
#
_symmetry.space_group_name_H-M   'P 1'
#
loop_
_entity.id
_entity.type
_entity.pdbx_description
1 polymer ?
#
loop_
_entity_poly.entity_id
_entity_poly.type
_entity_poly.pdbx_seq_one_letter_code
_entity_poly.pdbx_strand_id
1 'polypeptide(L)'
;KLVIPVSPKVLQSLSLVWFIGFAIVAVYKIAGHLLFRRWLLSRTVPAQDPQLLNAWQTALQASRTEKAPYHLGVCPALQTPLSVGLFRNVTWVVLPQKNYSGEELALIFRHEIIHIERQDNWFKFSQAMCVAACWFNPLVWLAAKRSSEDVELSCDETVLLEEPTAARKQYA
;
A
#
# COMPACT_ATOMS: atom_id res chain seq x y z
N LYS A 1 35.82 -32.63 3.26
CA LYS A 1 34.91 -31.64 2.65
C LYS A 1 34.65 -32.11 1.22
N LEU A 2 33.45 -32.57 0.94
CA LEU A 2 33.03 -32.94 -0.42
C LEU A 2 32.86 -31.63 -1.21
N VAL A 3 33.82 -31.28 -2.05
CA VAL A 3 33.71 -30.18 -3.01
C VAL A 3 33.18 -30.77 -4.32
N ILE A 4 31.92 -30.58 -4.63
CA ILE A 4 31.36 -30.99 -5.91
C ILE A 4 31.72 -29.90 -6.93
N PRO A 5 32.57 -30.18 -7.94
CA PRO A 5 32.91 -29.17 -8.97
C PRO A 5 31.71 -28.96 -9.88
N VAL A 6 31.03 -27.82 -9.73
CA VAL A 6 29.94 -27.43 -10.65
C VAL A 6 30.56 -26.86 -11.91
N SER A 7 30.18 -27.41 -13.07
CA SER A 7 30.64 -26.89 -14.37
C SER A 7 30.22 -25.42 -14.55
N PRO A 8 31.10 -24.53 -15.05
CA PRO A 8 30.77 -23.13 -15.31
C PRO A 8 29.55 -22.94 -16.21
N LYS A 9 29.34 -23.83 -17.18
CA LYS A 9 28.15 -23.81 -18.05
C LYS A 9 26.84 -24.05 -17.31
N VAL A 10 26.84 -24.99 -16.33
CA VAL A 10 25.67 -25.25 -15.48
C VAL A 10 25.34 -24.02 -14.63
N LEU A 11 26.36 -23.40 -14.04
CA LEU A 11 26.16 -22.20 -13.23
C LEU A 11 25.60 -21.04 -14.05
N GLN A 12 26.11 -20.83 -15.28
CA GLN A 12 25.59 -19.81 -16.20
C GLN A 12 24.13 -20.08 -16.59
N SER A 13 23.79 -21.35 -16.89
CA SER A 13 22.40 -21.72 -17.24
C SER A 13 21.43 -21.48 -16.06
N LEU A 14 21.83 -21.85 -14.85
CA LEU A 14 21.03 -21.60 -13.64
C LEU A 14 20.83 -20.11 -13.38
N SER A 15 21.91 -19.31 -13.52
CA SER A 15 21.80 -17.85 -13.39
C SER A 15 20.86 -17.24 -14.43
N LEU A 16 20.94 -17.70 -15.66
CA LEU A 16 20.05 -17.22 -16.73
C LEU A 16 18.57 -17.53 -16.43
N VAL A 17 18.26 -18.75 -16.02
CA VAL A 17 16.91 -19.15 -15.61
C VAL A 17 16.42 -18.31 -14.46
N TRP A 18 17.27 -18.07 -13.45
CA TRP A 18 16.93 -17.22 -12.32
C TRP A 18 16.61 -15.78 -12.75
N PHE A 19 17.45 -15.17 -13.61
CA PHE A 19 17.23 -13.81 -14.11
C PHE A 19 15.97 -13.69 -14.95
N ILE A 20 15.67 -14.67 -15.79
CA ILE A 20 14.43 -14.70 -16.58
C ILE A 20 13.21 -14.78 -15.65
N GLY A 21 13.23 -15.69 -14.68
CA GLY A 21 12.13 -15.81 -13.70
C GLY A 21 11.94 -14.54 -12.88
N PHE A 22 13.04 -13.95 -12.39
CA PHE A 22 13.02 -12.65 -11.71
C PHE A 22 12.38 -11.57 -12.59
N ALA A 23 12.83 -11.43 -13.84
CA ALA A 23 12.33 -10.40 -14.75
C ALA A 23 10.83 -10.57 -15.04
N ILE A 24 10.38 -11.82 -15.27
CA ILE A 24 8.96 -12.12 -15.51
C ILE A 24 8.11 -11.70 -14.31
N VAL A 25 8.50 -12.11 -13.10
CA VAL A 25 7.71 -11.81 -11.89
C VAL A 25 7.78 -10.33 -11.54
N ALA A 26 8.94 -9.69 -11.67
CA ALA A 26 9.08 -8.26 -11.43
C ALA A 26 8.22 -7.43 -12.40
N VAL A 27 8.27 -7.74 -13.70
CA VAL A 27 7.44 -7.08 -14.71
C VAL A 27 5.95 -7.29 -14.42
N TYR A 28 5.53 -8.52 -14.09
CA TYR A 28 4.16 -8.82 -13.72
C TYR A 28 3.68 -7.98 -12.53
N LYS A 29 4.48 -7.88 -11.45
CA LYS A 29 4.13 -7.08 -10.25
C LYS A 29 4.08 -5.59 -10.55
N ILE A 30 5.09 -5.05 -11.25
CA ILE A 30 5.16 -3.64 -11.60
C ILE A 30 4.04 -3.26 -12.58
N ALA A 31 3.85 -4.04 -13.63
CA ALA A 31 2.78 -3.80 -14.61
C ALA A 31 1.39 -3.85 -13.95
N GLY A 32 1.14 -4.84 -13.09
CA GLY A 32 -0.10 -4.94 -12.33
C GLY A 32 -0.36 -3.70 -11.49
N HIS A 33 0.65 -3.21 -10.76
CA HIS A 33 0.54 -1.98 -9.98
C HIS A 33 0.28 -0.74 -10.86
N LEU A 34 1.01 -0.59 -11.96
CA LEU A 34 0.85 0.56 -12.87
C LEU A 34 -0.52 0.55 -13.58
N LEU A 35 -0.98 -0.62 -14.01
CA LEU A 35 -2.30 -0.79 -14.63
C LEU A 35 -3.42 -0.50 -13.64
N PHE A 36 -3.32 -1.03 -12.41
CA PHE A 36 -4.27 -0.73 -11.34
C PHE A 36 -4.31 0.76 -11.02
N ARG A 37 -3.13 1.39 -10.84
CA ARG A 37 -3.03 2.84 -10.59
C ARG A 37 -3.66 3.65 -11.73
N ARG A 38 -3.35 3.30 -12.99
CA ARG A 38 -3.94 3.96 -14.16
C ARG A 38 -5.45 3.79 -14.21
N TRP A 39 -5.94 2.57 -13.98
CA TRP A 39 -7.36 2.26 -13.92
C TRP A 39 -8.06 3.07 -12.82
N LEU A 40 -7.48 3.11 -11.64
CA LEU A 40 -8.01 3.85 -10.51
C LEU A 40 -8.09 5.36 -10.81
N LEU A 41 -6.96 5.96 -11.17
CA LEU A 41 -6.89 7.40 -11.41
C LEU A 41 -7.74 7.87 -12.59
N SER A 42 -7.97 7.02 -13.60
CA SER A 42 -8.87 7.34 -14.71
C SER A 42 -10.35 7.43 -14.31
N ARG A 43 -10.71 6.91 -13.13
CA ARG A 43 -12.07 6.91 -12.58
C ARG A 43 -12.20 7.77 -11.32
N THR A 44 -11.10 8.32 -10.85
CA THR A 44 -11.06 9.18 -9.67
C THR A 44 -11.32 10.63 -10.08
N VAL A 45 -12.26 11.25 -9.40
CA VAL A 45 -12.53 12.68 -9.52
C VAL A 45 -11.94 13.37 -8.29
N PRO A 46 -11.22 14.50 -8.45
CA PRO A 46 -10.76 15.28 -7.31
C PRO A 46 -11.91 15.62 -6.36
N ALA A 47 -11.69 15.51 -5.07
CA ALA A 47 -12.70 15.82 -4.07
C ALA A 47 -13.06 17.33 -4.14
N GLN A 48 -14.36 17.62 -4.21
CA GLN A 48 -14.90 18.99 -4.24
C GLN A 48 -15.80 19.28 -3.05
N ASP A 49 -16.20 18.26 -2.31
CA ASP A 49 -17.04 18.40 -1.13
C ASP A 49 -16.29 19.14 -0.01
N PRO A 50 -16.80 20.30 0.47
CA PRO A 50 -16.16 21.04 1.55
C PRO A 50 -15.99 20.24 2.85
N GLN A 51 -16.92 19.33 3.16
CA GLN A 51 -16.84 18.49 4.34
C GLN A 51 -15.64 17.53 4.25
N LEU A 52 -15.47 16.87 3.10
CA LEU A 52 -14.34 16.00 2.83
C LEU A 52 -13.00 16.75 2.88
N LEU A 53 -12.93 17.92 2.27
CA LEU A 53 -11.72 18.74 2.22
C LEU A 53 -11.33 19.26 3.61
N ASN A 54 -12.29 19.72 4.40
CA ASN A 54 -12.04 20.20 5.76
C ASN A 54 -11.57 19.07 6.67
N ALA A 55 -12.22 17.90 6.63
CA ALA A 55 -11.83 16.74 7.41
C ALA A 55 -10.41 16.26 7.02
N TRP A 56 -10.07 16.24 5.73
CA TRP A 56 -8.75 15.91 5.23
C TRP A 56 -7.68 16.89 5.71
N GLN A 57 -7.94 18.19 5.61
CA GLN A 57 -7.00 19.21 6.09
C GLN A 57 -6.77 19.11 7.60
N THR A 58 -7.83 18.90 8.38
CA THR A 58 -7.73 18.70 9.82
C THR A 58 -6.86 17.49 10.17
N ALA A 59 -7.07 16.36 9.48
CA ALA A 59 -6.28 15.15 9.68
C ALA A 59 -4.81 15.35 9.29
N LEU A 60 -4.52 16.05 8.19
CA LEU A 60 -3.16 16.39 7.78
C LEU A 60 -2.45 17.29 8.79
N GLN A 61 -3.12 18.31 9.33
CA GLN A 61 -2.54 19.23 10.34
C GLN A 61 -2.17 18.49 11.63
N ALA A 62 -2.94 17.46 11.99
CA ALA A 62 -2.62 16.61 13.13
C ALA A 62 -1.46 15.63 12.86
N SER A 63 -1.02 15.49 11.61
CA SER A 63 -0.01 14.53 11.17
C SER A 63 1.38 15.18 11.02
N ARG A 64 2.41 14.32 10.96
CA ARG A 64 3.80 14.75 10.65
C ARG A 64 4.02 15.07 9.17
N THR A 65 3.01 14.86 8.33
CA THR A 65 3.11 14.95 6.87
C THR A 65 2.39 16.17 6.29
N GLU A 66 2.01 17.14 7.12
CA GLU A 66 1.23 18.35 6.79
C GLU A 66 1.68 19.07 5.50
N LYS A 67 2.99 19.14 5.27
CA LYS A 67 3.58 19.92 4.16
C LYS A 67 3.64 19.17 2.82
N ALA A 68 3.16 17.94 2.76
CA ALA A 68 3.28 17.16 1.52
C ALA A 68 2.05 17.37 0.62
N PRO A 69 2.26 17.49 -0.70
CA PRO A 69 1.19 17.72 -1.67
C PRO A 69 0.45 16.41 -1.99
N TYR A 70 -0.30 15.87 -1.02
CA TYR A 70 -1.17 14.73 -1.25
C TYR A 70 -2.44 15.14 -1.98
N HIS A 71 -2.94 14.26 -2.83
CA HIS A 71 -4.16 14.47 -3.58
C HIS A 71 -5.30 13.68 -2.95
N LEU A 72 -6.47 14.30 -2.82
CA LEU A 72 -7.70 13.65 -2.37
C LEU A 72 -8.67 13.49 -3.53
N GLY A 73 -9.21 12.29 -3.68
CA GLY A 73 -10.17 12.00 -4.74
C GLY A 73 -11.26 11.04 -4.31
N VAL A 74 -12.30 10.97 -5.12
CA VAL A 74 -13.45 10.08 -4.95
C VAL A 74 -13.58 9.20 -6.18
N CYS A 75 -13.77 7.89 -5.99
CA CYS A 75 -13.93 6.93 -7.06
C CYS A 75 -15.16 6.04 -6.81
N PRO A 76 -16.19 6.11 -7.68
CA PRO A 76 -17.41 5.30 -7.53
C PRO A 76 -17.17 3.78 -7.64
N ALA A 77 -16.07 3.38 -8.29
CA ALA A 77 -15.75 1.95 -8.49
C ALA A 77 -15.05 1.30 -7.30
N LEU A 78 -14.67 2.07 -6.26
CA LEU A 78 -14.07 1.54 -5.04
C LEU A 78 -15.13 1.14 -4.02
N GLN A 79 -14.78 0.15 -3.20
CA GLN A 79 -15.58 -0.28 -2.04
C GLN A 79 -14.94 0.16 -0.72
N THR A 80 -13.62 0.28 -0.68
CA THR A 80 -12.85 0.68 0.51
C THR A 80 -11.94 1.85 0.18
N PRO A 81 -11.68 2.75 1.14
CA PRO A 81 -10.65 3.77 1.02
C PRO A 81 -9.28 3.14 0.75
N LEU A 82 -8.41 3.86 0.07
CA LEU A 82 -7.02 3.42 -0.14
C LEU A 82 -6.11 4.59 -0.49
N SER A 83 -4.81 4.43 -0.22
CA SER A 83 -3.76 5.33 -0.68
C SER A 83 -2.91 4.67 -1.77
N VAL A 84 -2.62 5.40 -2.86
CA VAL A 84 -1.82 4.92 -3.99
C VAL A 84 -0.77 5.93 -4.41
N GLY A 85 0.47 5.50 -4.54
CA GLY A 85 1.62 6.31 -4.93
C GLY A 85 2.85 5.98 -4.09
N LEU A 86 4.03 5.94 -4.72
CA LEU A 86 5.30 5.68 -4.01
C LEU A 86 5.95 6.96 -3.49
N PHE A 87 5.71 8.09 -4.14
CA PHE A 87 6.28 9.38 -3.78
C PHE A 87 5.19 10.34 -3.32
N ARG A 88 5.51 11.18 -2.35
CA ARG A 88 4.55 12.12 -1.71
C ARG A 88 3.81 13.01 -2.70
N ASN A 89 4.50 13.52 -3.71
CA ASN A 89 3.93 14.41 -4.74
C ASN A 89 3.02 13.71 -5.76
N VAL A 90 2.96 12.38 -5.76
CA VAL A 90 2.09 11.59 -6.65
C VAL A 90 1.16 10.65 -5.89
N THR A 91 1.12 10.78 -4.55
CA THR A 91 0.25 9.96 -3.71
C THR A 91 -1.17 10.54 -3.70
N TRP A 92 -2.11 9.67 -4.00
CA TRP A 92 -3.54 9.93 -3.92
C TRP A 92 -4.14 9.13 -2.78
N VAL A 93 -4.99 9.78 -1.98
CA VAL A 93 -5.94 9.11 -1.10
C VAL A 93 -7.29 9.13 -1.82
N VAL A 94 -7.86 7.97 -2.04
CA VAL A 94 -9.08 7.81 -2.84
C VAL A 94 -10.14 7.12 -2.00
N LEU A 95 -11.29 7.78 -1.87
CA LEU A 95 -12.44 7.25 -1.14
C LEU A 95 -13.51 6.71 -2.10
N PRO A 96 -14.27 5.70 -1.67
CA PRO A 96 -15.55 5.36 -2.30
C PRO A 96 -16.51 6.53 -2.32
N GLN A 97 -17.40 6.55 -3.33
CA GLN A 97 -18.48 7.54 -3.40
C GLN A 97 -19.63 7.11 -2.51
N LYS A 98 -19.61 7.53 -1.24
CA LYS A 98 -20.73 7.35 -0.29
C LYS A 98 -20.79 8.55 0.66
N ASN A 99 -21.91 8.66 1.39
CA ASN A 99 -22.02 9.64 2.47
C ASN A 99 -21.29 9.14 3.69
N TYR A 100 -20.50 10.01 4.30
CA TYR A 100 -19.72 9.75 5.48
C TYR A 100 -20.13 10.69 6.60
N SER A 101 -20.17 10.19 7.84
CA SER A 101 -20.20 11.06 9.01
C SER A 101 -18.83 11.71 9.25
N GLY A 102 -18.80 12.80 10.03
CA GLY A 102 -17.53 13.45 10.38
C GLY A 102 -16.59 12.54 11.15
N GLU A 103 -17.13 11.69 12.03
CA GLU A 103 -16.36 10.71 12.81
C GLU A 103 -15.77 9.62 11.92
N GLU A 104 -16.55 9.08 10.97
CA GLU A 104 -16.05 8.10 10.00
C GLU A 104 -14.91 8.68 9.15
N LEU A 105 -15.03 9.94 8.69
CA LEU A 105 -13.98 10.60 7.93
C LEU A 105 -12.71 10.78 8.74
N ALA A 106 -12.82 11.17 10.00
CA ALA A 106 -11.66 11.32 10.88
C ALA A 106 -10.89 10.02 11.03
N LEU A 107 -11.58 8.90 11.27
CA LEU A 107 -10.97 7.57 11.39
C LEU A 107 -10.35 7.09 10.08
N ILE A 108 -11.06 7.22 8.95
CA ILE A 108 -10.56 6.84 7.64
C ILE A 108 -9.30 7.62 7.28
N PHE A 109 -9.32 8.95 7.42
CA PHE A 109 -8.15 9.75 7.10
C PHE A 109 -7.00 9.48 8.04
N ARG A 110 -7.26 9.22 9.31
CA ARG A 110 -6.22 8.83 10.26
C ARG A 110 -5.55 7.53 9.82
N HIS A 111 -6.32 6.52 9.47
CA HIS A 111 -5.83 5.23 8.95
C HIS A 111 -4.96 5.42 7.70
N GLU A 112 -5.44 6.14 6.69
CA GLU A 112 -4.69 6.39 5.46
C GLU A 112 -3.40 7.20 5.68
N ILE A 113 -3.43 8.18 6.60
CA ILE A 113 -2.26 8.97 6.96
C ILE A 113 -1.20 8.12 7.66
N ILE A 114 -1.57 7.19 8.53
CA ILE A 114 -0.63 6.26 9.16
C ILE A 114 0.10 5.44 8.10
N HIS A 115 -0.60 4.89 7.10
CA HIS A 115 0.03 4.19 5.97
C HIS A 115 1.05 5.07 5.23
N ILE A 116 0.71 6.34 5.02
CA ILE A 116 1.58 7.31 4.35
C ILE A 116 2.81 7.64 5.22
N GLU A 117 2.62 7.89 6.51
CA GLU A 117 3.70 8.18 7.46
C GLU A 117 4.71 7.03 7.59
N ARG A 118 4.20 5.80 7.66
CA ARG A 118 4.99 4.57 7.72
C ARG A 118 5.62 4.18 6.39
N GLN A 119 5.22 4.85 5.30
CA GLN A 119 5.65 4.53 3.93
C GLN A 119 5.30 3.08 3.51
N ASP A 120 4.12 2.60 3.88
CA ASP A 120 3.71 1.22 3.64
C ASP A 120 3.67 0.86 2.14
N ASN A 121 3.48 1.83 1.25
CA ASN A 121 3.58 1.61 -0.20
C ASN A 121 5.01 1.24 -0.64
N TRP A 122 6.05 1.81 -0.01
CA TRP A 122 7.44 1.42 -0.23
C TRP A 122 7.73 0.04 0.33
N PHE A 123 7.17 -0.28 1.50
CA PHE A 123 7.26 -1.61 2.07
C PHE A 123 6.62 -2.66 1.14
N LYS A 124 5.39 -2.43 0.66
CA LYS A 124 4.69 -3.31 -0.30
C LYS A 124 5.49 -3.46 -1.62
N PHE A 125 6.13 -2.39 -2.10
CA PHE A 125 7.00 -2.45 -3.27
C PHE A 125 8.25 -3.30 -3.03
N SER A 126 8.96 -3.07 -1.92
CA SER A 126 10.14 -3.86 -1.53
C SER A 126 9.81 -5.34 -1.38
N GLN A 127 8.68 -5.65 -0.75
CA GLN A 127 8.15 -7.01 -0.62
C GLN A 127 7.89 -7.66 -1.99
N ALA A 128 7.32 -6.92 -2.94
CA ALA A 128 7.12 -7.41 -4.31
C ALA A 128 8.44 -7.74 -5.00
N MET A 129 9.51 -6.96 -4.76
CA MET A 129 10.85 -7.23 -5.28
C MET A 129 11.49 -8.46 -4.61
N CYS A 130 11.30 -8.66 -3.32
CA CYS A 130 11.73 -9.88 -2.62
C CYS A 130 11.05 -11.13 -3.19
N VAL A 131 9.73 -11.05 -3.45
CA VAL A 131 8.99 -12.14 -4.10
C VAL A 131 9.53 -12.40 -5.51
N ALA A 132 9.86 -11.37 -6.28
CA ALA A 132 10.44 -11.52 -7.60
C ALA A 132 11.84 -12.17 -7.53
N ALA A 133 12.68 -11.77 -6.57
CA ALA A 133 14.02 -12.34 -6.39
C ALA A 133 13.98 -13.82 -5.98
N CYS A 134 12.99 -14.20 -5.19
CA CYS A 134 12.79 -15.57 -4.71
C CYS A 134 11.56 -16.24 -5.37
N TRP A 135 11.31 -15.95 -6.64
CA TRP A 135 10.09 -16.33 -7.36
C TRP A 135 9.77 -17.83 -7.30
N PHE A 136 10.77 -18.67 -7.21
CA PHE A 136 10.66 -20.13 -7.14
C PHE A 136 10.31 -20.67 -5.75
N ASN A 137 10.34 -19.82 -4.70
CA ASN A 137 10.11 -20.25 -3.32
C ASN A 137 8.68 -19.88 -2.87
N PRO A 138 7.76 -20.86 -2.70
CA PRO A 138 6.38 -20.59 -2.30
C PRO A 138 6.26 -19.99 -0.90
N LEU A 139 7.22 -20.24 0.00
CA LEU A 139 7.21 -19.67 1.35
C LEU A 139 7.36 -18.15 1.34
N VAL A 140 8.11 -17.59 0.38
CA VAL A 140 8.26 -16.14 0.24
C VAL A 140 6.95 -15.49 -0.20
N TRP A 141 6.18 -16.16 -1.07
CA TRP A 141 4.84 -15.68 -1.46
C TRP A 141 3.87 -15.69 -0.27
N LEU A 142 3.91 -16.75 0.53
CA LEU A 142 3.08 -16.85 1.74
C LEU A 142 3.50 -15.80 2.77
N ALA A 143 4.79 -15.63 3.02
CA ALA A 143 5.32 -14.61 3.92
C ALA A 143 4.91 -13.20 3.48
N ALA A 144 4.99 -12.91 2.18
CA ALA A 144 4.55 -11.63 1.62
C ALA A 144 3.04 -11.38 1.86
N LYS A 145 2.21 -12.40 1.70
CA LYS A 145 0.78 -12.28 1.99
C LYS A 145 0.54 -11.98 3.47
N ARG A 146 1.13 -12.76 4.38
CA ARG A 146 0.99 -12.57 5.83
C ARG A 146 1.50 -11.21 6.30
N SER A 147 2.66 -10.81 5.81
CA SER A 147 3.22 -9.50 6.14
C SER A 147 2.34 -8.33 5.67
N SER A 148 1.60 -8.48 4.56
CA SER A 148 0.62 -7.46 4.16
C SER A 148 -0.58 -7.42 5.10
N GLU A 149 -1.07 -8.57 5.58
CA GLU A 149 -2.13 -8.67 6.58
C GLU A 149 -1.67 -8.04 7.92
N ASP A 150 -0.42 -8.28 8.34
CA ASP A 150 0.16 -7.71 9.57
C ASP A 150 0.31 -6.18 9.49
N VAL A 151 0.62 -5.63 8.32
CA VAL A 151 0.67 -4.17 8.10
C VAL A 151 -0.70 -3.54 8.33
N GLU A 152 -1.77 -4.12 7.78
CA GLU A 152 -3.14 -3.62 7.98
C GLU A 152 -3.54 -3.73 9.47
N LEU A 153 -3.33 -4.88 10.09
CA LEU A 153 -3.63 -5.09 11.52
C LEU A 153 -2.89 -4.08 12.42
N SER A 154 -1.60 -3.87 12.16
CA SER A 154 -0.80 -2.90 12.91
C SER A 154 -1.25 -1.44 12.68
N CYS A 155 -1.81 -1.13 11.50
CA CYS A 155 -2.40 0.19 11.24
C CYS A 155 -3.68 0.37 12.07
N ASP A 156 -4.57 -0.61 12.05
CA ASP A 156 -5.81 -0.61 12.83
C ASP A 156 -5.53 -0.49 14.34
N GLU A 157 -4.55 -1.25 14.87
CA GLU A 157 -4.12 -1.11 16.27
C GLU A 157 -3.66 0.31 16.60
N THR A 158 -2.89 0.94 15.70
CA THR A 158 -2.38 2.29 15.91
C THR A 158 -3.51 3.31 15.96
N VAL A 159 -4.49 3.20 15.05
CA VAL A 159 -5.71 4.04 15.06
C VAL A 159 -6.46 3.88 16.38
N LEU A 160 -6.69 2.62 16.82
CA LEU A 160 -7.43 2.32 18.03
C LEU A 160 -6.72 2.78 19.32
N LEU A 161 -5.39 2.74 19.35
CA LEU A 161 -4.62 3.17 20.53
C LEU A 161 -4.69 4.68 20.77
N GLU A 162 -4.87 5.45 19.73
CA GLU A 162 -4.95 6.93 19.79
C GLU A 162 -6.38 7.42 20.11
N GLU A 163 -7.40 6.55 19.93
CA GLU A 163 -8.79 6.90 20.25
C GLU A 163 -9.10 6.81 21.75
N PRO A 164 -9.95 7.71 22.28
CA PRO A 164 -10.44 7.64 23.66
C PRO A 164 -11.13 6.30 23.94
N THR A 165 -10.97 5.79 25.15
CA THR A 165 -11.45 4.45 25.59
C THR A 165 -12.95 4.20 25.33
N ALA A 166 -13.75 5.24 25.16
CA ALA A 166 -15.19 5.14 24.84
C ALA A 166 -15.45 4.69 23.39
N ALA A 167 -14.62 5.17 22.43
CA ALA A 167 -14.75 4.83 21.02
C ALA A 167 -14.24 3.39 20.73
N ARG A 168 -13.28 2.87 21.51
CA ARG A 168 -12.75 1.49 21.37
C ARG A 168 -13.81 0.41 21.53
N LYS A 169 -14.84 0.64 22.35
CA LYS A 169 -15.91 -0.34 22.62
C LYS A 169 -16.90 -0.50 21.46
N GLN A 170 -16.90 0.43 20.51
CA GLN A 170 -17.81 0.38 19.36
C GLN A 170 -17.19 -0.38 18.17
N TYR A 171 -15.86 -0.61 18.20
CA TYR A 171 -15.07 -1.31 17.16
C TYR A 171 -14.76 -2.79 17.51
N ALA A 172 -14.96 -3.23 18.74
CA ALA A 172 -14.77 -4.61 19.18
C ALA A 172 -16.04 -5.43 19.04
#